data_e07cc3191d584e6109688d7bc3cce243
#
_entry.id   e07cc3191d584e6109688d7bc3cce243
#
_cell.length_a   1.000
_cell.length_b   1.000
_cell.length_c   1.000
_cell.angle_alpha   90.00
_cell.angle_beta   90.00
_cell.angle_gamma   90.00
#
_symmetry.space_group_name_H-M   'P 1'
#
loop_
_entity.id
_entity.type
_entity.pdbx_description
1 polymer ?
#
loop_
_entity_poly.entity_id
_entity_poly.type
_entity_poly.pdbx_seq_one_letter_code
_entity_poly.pdbx_strand_id
1 'polypeptide(L)'
;MEETVSTSSSQEGWTGKIKKQVKRNMYQWHRVLGIITIIPVLFWCLSGFMHPFLAHWFKPTIAHEVIKPVVLDKNRVRYSILDVSKTYHLTQIRNFRMVSFNDQLYYQIKDTTGTLHYVNATDGRLLPNGDLVYAEWMARFFLNDKTSKIASISKQTSFSQEYKYVNRLLPVWKVSFDREDEMDVYVETASSRLGTFNPVSRKAFLWVFDTFHNWSFVGNISNNTLRILVMIGCLTVIILSALSGIIIYGFLWKKFKKPGPAKKTGILSQYHRQIGIAIALFTLTFAGSGAYHATRKLSPNILPAMVYQPSISVEQMPLSFLSMEWDWKRLENISVVRMGEKIFYQASYGKTEQQKPEKVYVNAATGQALSNGDIVYATYLTDKFAGMMNQTSCEVAASCCEPSEEENSCCLSGSTPLLKTQVLSKFESREYGFVFKRLPVVQIAYDTPDKSAYYVETATSRLAAHITNGDRYEGYSFAILHKFLFMDWAGKTVRDVSMLLAAFSIVVVSIMGLILFIKK
;
A
#
# COMPACT_ATOMS: atom_id res chain seq x y z
N MET A 1 28.63 2.20 -72.58
CA MET A 1 28.05 3.47 -72.11
C MET A 1 26.88 3.14 -71.24
N GLU A 2 27.15 3.05 -69.94
CA GLU A 2 26.14 2.74 -68.88
C GLU A 2 25.75 4.04 -68.23
N GLU A 3 24.47 4.37 -68.32
CA GLU A 3 23.88 5.44 -67.54
C GLU A 3 23.60 4.98 -66.12
N THR A 4 24.41 5.40 -65.17
CA THR A 4 24.11 5.26 -63.72
C THR A 4 23.17 6.38 -63.31
N VAL A 5 21.88 6.05 -63.17
CA VAL A 5 20.84 6.93 -62.65
C VAL A 5 21.08 7.16 -61.16
N SER A 6 21.38 8.43 -60.81
CA SER A 6 21.56 8.88 -59.44
C SER A 6 20.21 9.06 -58.73
N THR A 7 19.84 8.12 -57.86
CA THR A 7 18.64 8.17 -57.01
C THR A 7 18.87 8.79 -55.60
N SER A 8 20.02 9.44 -55.36
CA SER A 8 20.39 9.94 -54.03
C SER A 8 19.95 11.37 -53.68
N SER A 9 19.52 12.18 -54.64
CA SER A 9 19.22 13.61 -54.39
C SER A 9 17.82 13.93 -53.87
N SER A 10 16.85 13.02 -54.00
CA SER A 10 15.46 13.27 -53.55
C SER A 10 15.22 12.95 -52.05
N GLN A 11 15.93 11.99 -51.48
CA GLN A 11 15.77 11.63 -50.05
C GLN A 11 16.39 12.68 -49.10
N GLU A 12 17.53 13.29 -49.44
CA GLU A 12 18.12 14.38 -48.66
C GLU A 12 17.24 15.64 -48.65
N GLY A 13 16.51 15.93 -49.72
CA GLY A 13 15.59 17.08 -49.83
C GLY A 13 14.37 16.96 -48.88
N TRP A 14 13.82 15.76 -48.72
CA TRP A 14 12.63 15.52 -47.87
C TRP A 14 12.96 15.52 -46.38
N THR A 15 14.00 14.80 -45.96
CA THR A 15 14.51 14.79 -44.57
C THR A 15 14.99 16.17 -44.13
N GLY A 16 15.60 16.96 -45.04
CA GLY A 16 16.02 18.34 -44.78
C GLY A 16 14.83 19.29 -44.54
N LYS A 17 13.76 19.15 -45.32
CA LYS A 17 12.51 19.93 -45.14
C LYS A 17 11.81 19.61 -43.85
N ILE A 18 11.65 18.32 -43.50
CA ILE A 18 11.06 17.88 -42.20
C ILE A 18 11.90 18.41 -41.05
N LYS A 19 13.21 18.25 -41.07
CA LYS A 19 14.12 18.73 -40.03
C LYS A 19 14.02 20.25 -39.81
N LYS A 20 13.86 21.03 -40.91
CA LYS A 20 13.66 22.49 -40.86
C LYS A 20 12.30 22.85 -40.26
N GLN A 21 11.25 22.10 -40.61
CA GLN A 21 9.88 22.34 -40.13
C GLN A 21 9.74 21.96 -38.64
N VAL A 22 10.25 20.80 -38.21
CA VAL A 22 10.30 20.38 -36.80
C VAL A 22 11.05 21.43 -35.97
N LYS A 23 12.21 21.90 -36.45
CA LYS A 23 13.00 22.91 -35.77
C LYS A 23 12.27 24.26 -35.62
N ARG A 24 11.50 24.68 -36.63
CA ARG A 24 10.71 25.93 -36.59
C ARG A 24 9.56 25.83 -35.59
N ASN A 25 8.89 24.68 -35.52
CA ASN A 25 7.71 24.48 -34.69
C ASN A 25 8.06 24.11 -33.25
N MET A 26 9.26 23.57 -32.99
CA MET A 26 9.67 23.10 -31.65
C MET A 26 9.53 24.20 -30.58
N TYR A 27 9.89 25.43 -30.90
CA TYR A 27 9.76 26.57 -29.99
C TYR A 27 8.30 26.91 -29.68
N GLN A 28 7.42 26.82 -30.70
CA GLN A 28 5.98 27.03 -30.50
C GLN A 28 5.40 25.91 -29.65
N TRP A 29 5.76 24.66 -29.94
CA TRP A 29 5.32 23.51 -29.15
C TRP A 29 5.75 23.64 -27.68
N HIS A 30 7.01 23.95 -27.40
CA HIS A 30 7.48 24.17 -26.05
C HIS A 30 6.66 25.23 -25.28
N ARG A 31 6.32 26.34 -25.96
CA ARG A 31 5.48 27.39 -25.38
C ARG A 31 4.07 26.90 -25.06
N VAL A 32 3.42 26.20 -25.99
CA VAL A 32 2.06 25.69 -25.81
C VAL A 32 2.04 24.62 -24.72
N LEU A 33 2.95 23.64 -24.80
CA LEU A 33 3.08 22.60 -23.78
C LEU A 33 3.35 23.20 -22.40
N GLY A 34 4.24 24.19 -22.32
CA GLY A 34 4.56 24.89 -21.07
C GLY A 34 3.35 25.55 -20.43
N ILE A 35 2.46 26.19 -21.21
CA ILE A 35 1.24 26.81 -20.68
C ILE A 35 0.24 25.77 -20.18
N ILE A 36 0.01 24.71 -20.95
CA ILE A 36 -0.92 23.63 -20.58
C ILE A 36 -0.48 22.98 -19.25
N THR A 37 0.82 22.85 -19.02
CA THR A 37 1.37 22.15 -17.85
C THR A 37 1.46 23.01 -16.57
N ILE A 38 1.23 24.32 -16.62
CA ILE A 38 1.40 25.19 -15.44
C ILE A 38 0.53 24.76 -14.28
N ILE A 39 -0.77 24.59 -14.48
CA ILE A 39 -1.71 24.23 -13.40
C ILE A 39 -1.36 22.85 -12.84
N PRO A 40 -1.21 21.79 -13.63
CA PRO A 40 -0.75 20.49 -13.13
C PRO A 40 0.56 20.55 -12.34
N VAL A 41 1.56 21.25 -12.84
CA VAL A 41 2.87 21.39 -12.18
C VAL A 41 2.73 22.11 -10.84
N LEU A 42 1.99 23.22 -10.78
CA LEU A 42 1.76 23.94 -9.54
C LEU A 42 1.04 23.05 -8.51
N PHE A 43 0.00 22.33 -8.92
CA PHE A 43 -0.73 21.44 -8.03
C PHE A 43 0.18 20.35 -7.46
N TRP A 44 0.94 19.65 -8.29
CA TRP A 44 1.82 18.58 -7.84
C TRP A 44 3.00 19.07 -7.01
N CYS A 45 3.65 20.15 -7.43
CA CYS A 45 4.79 20.68 -6.68
C CYS A 45 4.37 21.27 -5.32
N LEU A 46 3.34 22.11 -5.28
CA LEU A 46 2.89 22.75 -4.03
C LEU A 46 2.33 21.72 -3.04
N SER A 47 1.53 20.74 -3.51
CA SER A 47 1.06 19.67 -2.64
C SER A 47 2.21 18.72 -2.23
N GLY A 48 3.18 18.49 -3.12
CA GLY A 48 4.38 17.69 -2.83
C GLY A 48 5.27 18.33 -1.76
N PHE A 49 5.37 19.66 -1.70
CA PHE A 49 6.10 20.36 -0.63
C PHE A 49 5.60 20.01 0.76
N MET A 50 4.31 19.80 0.93
CA MET A 50 3.74 19.49 2.24
C MET A 50 4.13 18.10 2.75
N HIS A 51 4.50 17.18 1.86
CA HIS A 51 4.78 15.79 2.24
C HIS A 51 5.97 15.65 3.21
N PRO A 52 7.16 16.24 2.99
CA PRO A 52 8.25 16.19 3.96
C PRO A 52 7.90 16.85 5.30
N PHE A 53 7.15 17.95 5.28
CA PHE A 53 6.74 18.63 6.50
C PHE A 53 5.95 17.70 7.43
N LEU A 54 4.92 17.02 6.92
CA LEU A 54 4.05 16.17 7.73
C LEU A 54 4.50 14.71 7.85
N ALA A 55 5.37 14.25 6.97
CA ALA A 55 5.96 12.91 7.08
C ALA A 55 7.27 12.87 7.89
N HIS A 56 7.88 14.02 8.14
CA HIS A 56 9.17 14.10 8.81
C HIS A 56 9.18 15.17 9.91
N TRP A 57 9.16 16.48 9.57
CA TRP A 57 9.40 17.56 10.55
C TRP A 57 8.25 17.81 11.51
N PHE A 58 7.00 17.68 11.04
CA PHE A 58 5.79 17.85 11.85
C PHE A 58 4.96 16.56 11.89
N LYS A 59 5.65 15.42 11.85
CA LYS A 59 4.98 14.12 11.94
C LYS A 59 4.23 14.02 13.28
N PRO A 60 2.90 13.85 13.27
CA PRO A 60 2.18 13.57 14.50
C PRO A 60 2.70 12.31 15.17
N THR A 61 2.76 12.33 16.48
CA THR A 61 3.18 11.18 17.31
C THR A 61 2.01 10.62 18.08
N ILE A 62 2.11 9.35 18.46
CA ILE A 62 1.16 8.64 19.31
C ILE A 62 1.95 7.93 20.42
N ALA A 63 1.35 7.79 21.59
CA ALA A 63 2.07 7.27 22.76
C ALA A 63 2.50 5.81 22.59
N HIS A 64 1.61 4.98 22.00
CA HIS A 64 1.90 3.58 21.74
C HIS A 64 1.55 3.25 20.29
N GLU A 65 2.41 2.50 19.60
CA GLU A 65 2.17 2.05 18.22
C GLU A 65 1.75 0.57 18.14
N VAL A 66 2.02 -0.20 19.20
CA VAL A 66 1.81 -1.66 19.23
C VAL A 66 1.27 -2.09 20.58
N ILE A 67 0.24 -2.93 20.58
CA ILE A 67 -0.21 -3.67 21.76
C ILE A 67 0.68 -4.91 21.85
N LYS A 68 1.47 -5.01 22.92
CA LYS A 68 2.30 -6.19 23.14
C LYS A 68 1.42 -7.37 23.54
N PRO A 69 1.62 -8.55 22.94
CA PRO A 69 0.95 -9.76 23.39
C PRO A 69 1.27 -10.04 24.87
N VAL A 70 0.30 -10.63 25.57
CA VAL A 70 0.44 -11.04 26.97
C VAL A 70 0.40 -12.56 27.04
N VAL A 71 1.30 -13.16 27.80
CA VAL A 71 1.30 -14.60 28.05
C VAL A 71 -0.01 -15.00 28.75
N LEU A 72 -0.66 -16.02 28.22
CA LEU A 72 -1.92 -16.50 28.74
C LEU A 72 -1.73 -17.22 30.09
N ASP A 73 -2.50 -16.83 31.11
CA ASP A 73 -2.55 -17.53 32.37
C ASP A 73 -3.57 -18.68 32.29
N LYS A 74 -3.09 -19.92 32.40
CA LYS A 74 -3.92 -21.12 32.36
C LYS A 74 -5.08 -21.06 33.37
N ASN A 75 -4.84 -20.51 34.56
CA ASN A 75 -5.83 -20.45 35.62
C ASN A 75 -7.00 -19.49 35.31
N ARG A 76 -6.81 -18.58 34.35
CA ARG A 76 -7.85 -17.64 33.91
C ARG A 76 -8.69 -18.20 32.77
N VAL A 77 -8.30 -19.31 32.14
CA VAL A 77 -9.05 -19.98 31.07
C VAL A 77 -9.82 -21.14 31.65
N ARG A 78 -11.00 -20.87 32.22
CA ARG A 78 -11.84 -21.89 32.88
C ARG A 78 -12.88 -22.50 31.92
N TYR A 79 -13.38 -21.73 30.97
CA TYR A 79 -14.33 -22.20 29.97
C TYR A 79 -13.58 -22.49 28.68
N SER A 80 -13.78 -23.65 28.08
CA SER A 80 -13.27 -23.97 26.77
C SER A 80 -14.08 -23.27 25.68
N ILE A 81 -13.53 -23.16 24.46
CA ILE A 81 -14.29 -22.66 23.31
C ILE A 81 -15.52 -23.54 23.01
N LEU A 82 -15.46 -24.82 23.32
CA LEU A 82 -16.57 -25.76 23.18
C LEU A 82 -17.70 -25.44 24.15
N ASP A 83 -17.37 -25.13 25.41
CA ASP A 83 -18.35 -24.75 26.44
C ASP A 83 -19.02 -23.42 26.06
N VAL A 84 -18.23 -22.44 25.65
CA VAL A 84 -18.72 -21.14 25.17
C VAL A 84 -19.65 -21.31 23.97
N SER A 85 -19.25 -22.13 23.00
CA SER A 85 -20.05 -22.37 21.82
C SER A 85 -21.39 -23.06 22.12
N LYS A 86 -21.41 -23.98 23.04
CA LYS A 86 -22.65 -24.63 23.51
C LYS A 86 -23.57 -23.61 24.21
N THR A 87 -23.01 -22.80 25.12
CA THR A 87 -23.78 -21.81 25.91
C THR A 87 -24.44 -20.76 24.99
N TYR A 88 -23.77 -20.32 23.95
CA TYR A 88 -24.27 -19.26 23.04
C TYR A 88 -24.78 -19.79 21.70
N HIS A 89 -24.97 -21.11 21.56
CA HIS A 89 -25.48 -21.77 20.33
C HIS A 89 -24.67 -21.44 19.07
N LEU A 90 -23.36 -21.25 19.22
CA LEU A 90 -22.42 -20.99 18.12
C LEU A 90 -21.98 -22.32 17.50
N THR A 91 -22.82 -22.91 16.66
CA THR A 91 -22.53 -24.20 16.00
C THR A 91 -21.41 -24.10 14.98
N GLN A 92 -21.24 -22.92 14.36
CA GLN A 92 -20.23 -22.64 13.36
C GLN A 92 -19.54 -21.30 13.65
N ILE A 93 -18.22 -21.29 13.52
CA ILE A 93 -17.38 -20.10 13.66
C ILE A 93 -16.39 -20.02 12.49
N ARG A 94 -15.88 -18.83 12.19
CA ARG A 94 -14.78 -18.67 11.23
C ARG A 94 -13.41 -18.73 11.89
N ASN A 95 -13.31 -18.21 13.09
CA ASN A 95 -12.09 -18.20 13.89
C ASN A 95 -12.43 -17.78 15.33
N PHE A 96 -11.52 -18.05 16.24
CA PHE A 96 -11.45 -17.39 17.54
C PHE A 96 -10.00 -17.06 17.88
N ARG A 97 -9.79 -16.13 18.80
CA ARG A 97 -8.48 -15.85 19.41
C ARG A 97 -8.68 -15.30 20.82
N MET A 98 -7.60 -15.29 21.60
CA MET A 98 -7.61 -14.73 22.93
C MET A 98 -7.20 -13.25 22.89
N VAL A 99 -7.91 -12.38 23.62
CA VAL A 99 -7.56 -10.97 23.78
C VAL A 99 -7.67 -10.58 25.25
N SER A 100 -6.72 -9.78 25.73
CA SER A 100 -6.70 -9.30 27.10
C SER A 100 -6.83 -7.77 27.12
N PHE A 101 -7.80 -7.25 27.85
CA PHE A 101 -7.99 -5.83 28.11
C PHE A 101 -8.82 -5.63 29.39
N ASN A 102 -8.64 -4.46 30.04
CA ASN A 102 -9.27 -4.16 31.33
C ASN A 102 -9.08 -5.27 32.39
N ASP A 103 -7.87 -5.84 32.41
CA ASP A 103 -7.51 -6.95 33.31
C ASP A 103 -8.37 -8.22 33.17
N GLN A 104 -9.10 -8.34 32.07
CA GLN A 104 -9.91 -9.50 31.73
C GLN A 104 -9.38 -10.20 30.49
N LEU A 105 -9.61 -11.54 30.43
CA LEU A 105 -9.23 -12.35 29.27
C LEU A 105 -10.50 -12.78 28.53
N TYR A 106 -10.56 -12.54 27.24
CA TYR A 106 -11.73 -12.83 26.41
C TYR A 106 -11.38 -13.74 25.24
N TYR A 107 -12.29 -14.62 24.89
CA TYR A 107 -12.42 -15.17 23.56
C TYR A 107 -12.99 -14.11 22.65
N GLN A 108 -12.27 -13.72 21.63
CA GLN A 108 -12.81 -12.98 20.48
C GLN A 108 -13.19 -14.00 19.42
N ILE A 109 -14.47 -14.24 19.25
CA ILE A 109 -15.01 -15.26 18.34
C ILE A 109 -15.58 -14.56 17.10
N LYS A 110 -15.15 -14.97 15.93
CA LYS A 110 -15.71 -14.50 14.67
C LYS A 110 -16.75 -15.49 14.16
N ASP A 111 -18.00 -15.07 14.09
CA ASP A 111 -19.10 -15.89 13.57
C ASP A 111 -19.09 -15.97 12.03
N THR A 112 -20.05 -16.70 11.47
CA THR A 112 -20.20 -16.90 10.03
C THR A 112 -20.57 -15.62 9.26
N THR A 113 -21.15 -14.61 9.94
CA THR A 113 -21.47 -13.30 9.36
C THR A 113 -20.24 -12.38 9.33
N GLY A 114 -19.19 -12.72 10.10
CA GLY A 114 -18.00 -11.91 10.30
C GLY A 114 -18.08 -10.96 11.50
N THR A 115 -19.13 -11.08 12.32
CA THR A 115 -19.29 -10.34 13.57
C THR A 115 -18.35 -10.92 14.65
N LEU A 116 -17.77 -10.03 15.47
CA LEU A 116 -16.88 -10.41 16.55
C LEU A 116 -17.65 -10.38 17.89
N HIS A 117 -17.69 -11.53 18.55
CA HIS A 117 -18.27 -11.73 19.89
C HIS A 117 -17.14 -11.85 20.90
N TYR A 118 -17.34 -11.28 22.09
CA TYR A 118 -16.34 -11.33 23.16
C TYR A 118 -16.93 -12.04 24.37
N VAL A 119 -16.38 -13.18 24.71
CA VAL A 119 -16.81 -13.98 25.86
C VAL A 119 -15.66 -14.11 26.83
N ASN A 120 -15.90 -13.74 28.08
CA ASN A 120 -14.90 -13.82 29.13
C ASN A 120 -14.48 -15.29 29.36
N ALA A 121 -13.18 -15.56 29.28
CA ALA A 121 -12.64 -16.92 29.40
C ALA A 121 -12.70 -17.47 30.83
N THR A 122 -12.88 -16.60 31.83
CA THR A 122 -12.88 -16.98 33.25
C THR A 122 -14.29 -17.30 33.80
N ASP A 123 -15.30 -16.53 33.41
CA ASP A 123 -16.69 -16.68 33.91
C ASP A 123 -17.71 -17.06 32.83
N GLY A 124 -17.28 -17.13 31.55
CA GLY A 124 -18.11 -17.53 30.44
C GLY A 124 -19.13 -16.48 29.98
N ARG A 125 -19.10 -15.25 30.51
CA ARG A 125 -20.09 -14.21 30.19
C ARG A 125 -19.78 -13.49 28.88
N LEU A 126 -20.82 -13.27 28.07
CA LEU A 126 -20.74 -12.44 26.86
C LEU A 126 -20.61 -10.96 27.26
N LEU A 127 -19.64 -10.28 26.67
CA LEU A 127 -19.50 -8.83 26.77
C LEU A 127 -20.41 -8.15 25.73
N PRO A 128 -21.47 -7.43 26.16
CA PRO A 128 -22.33 -6.71 25.22
C PRO A 128 -21.53 -5.65 24.44
N ASN A 129 -21.77 -5.55 23.13
CA ASN A 129 -21.04 -4.64 22.25
C ASN A 129 -19.50 -4.76 22.36
N GLY A 130 -18.99 -5.99 22.62
CA GLY A 130 -17.59 -6.23 22.95
C GLY A 130 -16.60 -5.68 21.91
N ASP A 131 -16.94 -5.72 20.61
CA ASP A 131 -16.07 -5.19 19.54
C ASP A 131 -15.92 -3.65 19.60
N LEU A 132 -17.00 -2.95 19.96
CA LEU A 132 -16.98 -1.50 20.19
C LEU A 132 -16.19 -1.15 21.46
N VAL A 133 -16.44 -1.87 22.56
CA VAL A 133 -15.72 -1.67 23.84
C VAL A 133 -14.22 -1.92 23.65
N TYR A 134 -13.86 -2.96 22.91
CA TYR A 134 -12.46 -3.25 22.61
C TYR A 134 -11.83 -2.21 21.71
N ALA A 135 -12.55 -1.71 20.71
CA ALA A 135 -12.08 -0.62 19.82
C ALA A 135 -11.81 0.66 20.61
N GLU A 136 -12.71 1.04 21.52
CA GLU A 136 -12.51 2.18 22.42
C GLU A 136 -11.27 1.99 23.31
N TRP A 137 -11.15 0.83 23.95
CA TRP A 137 -10.00 0.51 24.79
C TRP A 137 -8.68 0.60 24.00
N MET A 138 -8.64 0.05 22.79
CA MET A 138 -7.46 0.12 21.92
C MET A 138 -7.10 1.58 21.58
N ALA A 139 -8.08 2.39 21.19
CA ALA A 139 -7.84 3.78 20.84
C ALA A 139 -7.29 4.58 22.02
N ARG A 140 -7.87 4.40 23.22
CA ARG A 140 -7.36 4.98 24.46
C ARG A 140 -5.96 4.51 24.83
N PHE A 141 -5.67 3.23 24.64
CA PHE A 141 -4.35 2.66 24.85
C PHE A 141 -3.31 3.31 23.91
N PHE A 142 -3.59 3.39 22.62
CA PHE A 142 -2.66 3.98 21.66
C PHE A 142 -2.39 5.46 21.94
N LEU A 143 -3.38 6.22 22.38
CA LEU A 143 -3.22 7.62 22.77
C LEU A 143 -2.62 7.81 24.17
N ASN A 144 -2.63 6.79 25.02
CA ASN A 144 -2.42 6.89 26.46
C ASN A 144 -3.37 7.92 27.12
N ASP A 145 -4.62 7.94 26.67
CA ASP A 145 -5.64 8.91 27.08
C ASP A 145 -6.85 8.17 27.66
N LYS A 146 -7.01 8.28 28.99
CA LYS A 146 -8.08 7.62 29.71
C LYS A 146 -9.31 8.52 29.97
N THR A 147 -9.16 9.82 29.80
CA THR A 147 -10.12 10.81 30.31
C THR A 147 -10.89 11.56 29.25
N SER A 148 -10.31 11.78 28.07
CA SER A 148 -10.99 12.52 27.01
C SER A 148 -12.31 11.89 26.61
N LYS A 149 -13.31 12.73 26.39
CA LYS A 149 -14.63 12.31 25.94
C LYS A 149 -14.56 11.78 24.50
N ILE A 150 -15.31 10.73 24.22
CA ILE A 150 -15.48 10.21 22.88
C ILE A 150 -16.64 10.97 22.20
N ALA A 151 -16.34 11.55 21.04
CA ALA A 151 -17.34 12.22 20.22
C ALA A 151 -18.15 11.21 19.39
N SER A 152 -17.47 10.20 18.80
CA SER A 152 -18.15 9.15 18.04
C SER A 152 -17.30 7.90 17.86
N ILE A 153 -17.96 6.76 17.67
CA ILE A 153 -17.32 5.49 17.26
C ILE A 153 -18.09 4.94 16.07
N SER A 154 -17.40 4.65 14.98
CA SER A 154 -18.02 4.11 13.75
C SER A 154 -17.14 3.04 13.10
N LYS A 155 -17.78 2.01 12.53
CA LYS A 155 -17.08 0.94 11.80
C LYS A 155 -16.90 1.34 10.33
N GLN A 156 -15.68 1.24 9.83
CA GLN A 156 -15.36 1.50 8.43
C GLN A 156 -14.97 0.22 7.72
N THR A 157 -15.66 -0.07 6.62
CA THR A 157 -15.45 -1.25 5.77
C THR A 157 -14.78 -0.91 4.44
N SER A 158 -14.61 0.38 4.16
CA SER A 158 -13.96 0.89 2.95
C SER A 158 -12.96 2.01 3.28
N PHE A 159 -12.02 2.23 2.37
CA PHE A 159 -11.10 3.37 2.48
C PHE A 159 -11.82 4.68 2.15
N SER A 160 -11.40 5.75 2.81
CA SER A 160 -11.96 7.09 2.68
C SER A 160 -10.86 8.13 2.47
N GLN A 161 -11.24 9.41 2.37
CA GLN A 161 -10.29 10.50 2.26
C GLN A 161 -9.34 10.60 3.47
N GLU A 162 -9.85 10.35 4.67
CA GLU A 162 -9.08 10.38 5.91
C GLU A 162 -8.40 9.04 6.23
N TYR A 163 -8.96 7.94 5.71
CA TYR A 163 -8.43 6.59 5.91
C TYR A 163 -8.05 5.94 4.58
N LYS A 164 -6.86 6.29 4.07
CA LYS A 164 -6.39 5.87 2.75
C LYS A 164 -5.97 4.40 2.68
N TYR A 165 -5.98 3.86 1.45
CA TYR A 165 -5.53 2.51 1.13
C TYR A 165 -4.13 2.17 1.67
N VAL A 166 -3.22 3.14 1.79
CA VAL A 166 -1.89 2.92 2.37
C VAL A 166 -1.94 2.31 3.78
N ASN A 167 -3.07 2.44 4.48
CA ASN A 167 -3.26 1.84 5.80
C ASN A 167 -3.52 0.33 5.74
N ARG A 168 -4.02 -0.21 4.62
CA ARG A 168 -4.17 -1.63 4.29
C ARG A 168 -5.02 -2.49 5.24
N LEU A 169 -5.52 -1.94 6.33
CA LEU A 169 -6.31 -2.66 7.32
C LEU A 169 -7.79 -2.34 7.11
N LEU A 170 -8.63 -3.36 6.95
CA LEU A 170 -10.10 -3.29 6.91
C LEU A 170 -10.70 -4.62 7.38
N PRO A 171 -11.87 -4.60 8.03
CA PRO A 171 -12.55 -3.42 8.57
C PRO A 171 -11.82 -2.81 9.77
N VAL A 172 -12.05 -1.52 10.02
CA VAL A 172 -11.50 -0.81 11.20
C VAL A 172 -12.60 -0.04 11.93
N TRP A 173 -12.38 0.24 13.21
CA TRP A 173 -13.18 1.18 13.95
C TRP A 173 -12.49 2.54 13.95
N LYS A 174 -13.23 3.59 13.60
CA LYS A 174 -12.84 4.99 13.80
C LYS A 174 -13.37 5.43 15.15
N VAL A 175 -12.50 5.81 16.05
CA VAL A 175 -12.81 6.39 17.35
C VAL A 175 -12.40 7.86 17.32
N SER A 176 -13.36 8.77 17.39
CA SER A 176 -13.15 10.21 17.37
C SER A 176 -13.25 10.76 18.79
N PHE A 177 -12.25 11.55 19.20
CA PHE A 177 -12.17 12.15 20.52
C PHE A 177 -12.57 13.61 20.48
N ASP A 178 -13.31 14.04 21.50
CA ASP A 178 -13.65 15.45 21.76
C ASP A 178 -12.48 16.14 22.47
N ARG A 179 -11.49 16.55 21.66
CA ARG A 179 -10.23 17.18 22.07
C ARG A 179 -9.95 18.37 21.17
N GLU A 180 -9.09 19.28 21.61
CA GLU A 180 -8.67 20.45 20.81
C GLU A 180 -8.02 20.06 19.46
N ASP A 181 -7.34 18.91 19.41
CA ASP A 181 -6.71 18.40 18.20
C ASP A 181 -7.65 17.56 17.31
N GLU A 182 -8.94 17.41 17.70
CA GLU A 182 -9.95 16.61 16.98
C GLU A 182 -9.44 15.22 16.57
N MET A 183 -8.76 14.53 17.49
CA MET A 183 -8.06 13.28 17.22
C MET A 183 -9.01 12.14 16.81
N ASP A 184 -8.77 11.55 15.64
CA ASP A 184 -9.35 10.30 15.20
C ASP A 184 -8.33 9.18 15.28
N VAL A 185 -8.69 8.05 15.90
CA VAL A 185 -7.86 6.84 15.94
C VAL A 185 -8.58 5.72 15.22
N TYR A 186 -7.88 5.04 14.30
CA TYR A 186 -8.42 3.92 13.52
C TYR A 186 -7.78 2.62 14.01
N VAL A 187 -8.59 1.66 14.45
CA VAL A 187 -8.11 0.41 15.04
C VAL A 187 -8.73 -0.81 14.35
N GLU A 188 -7.91 -1.82 14.05
CA GLU A 188 -8.34 -3.13 13.58
C GLU A 188 -8.46 -4.09 14.78
N THR A 189 -9.68 -4.30 15.26
CA THR A 189 -9.93 -5.14 16.45
C THR A 189 -9.60 -6.61 16.20
N ALA A 190 -9.77 -7.10 14.96
CA ALA A 190 -9.50 -8.49 14.61
C ALA A 190 -8.03 -8.91 14.78
N SER A 191 -7.08 -7.97 14.72
CA SER A 191 -5.64 -8.23 14.89
C SER A 191 -4.97 -7.36 15.94
N SER A 192 -5.74 -6.57 16.71
CA SER A 192 -5.25 -5.65 17.75
C SER A 192 -4.24 -4.62 17.22
N ARG A 193 -4.48 -4.05 16.03
CA ARG A 193 -3.53 -3.12 15.37
C ARG A 193 -4.06 -1.71 15.24
N LEU A 194 -3.10 -0.78 15.36
CA LEU A 194 -3.32 0.61 14.97
C LEU A 194 -3.34 0.72 13.45
N GLY A 195 -4.46 1.18 12.88
CA GLY A 195 -4.56 1.53 11.47
C GLY A 195 -3.84 2.82 11.17
N THR A 196 -4.31 3.90 11.75
CA THR A 196 -3.71 5.25 11.70
C THR A 196 -4.33 6.12 12.79
N PHE A 197 -3.82 7.33 12.93
CA PHE A 197 -4.41 8.37 13.76
C PHE A 197 -4.27 9.71 13.08
N ASN A 198 -5.28 10.56 13.16
CA ASN A 198 -5.38 11.80 12.41
C ASN A 198 -5.82 12.93 13.32
N PRO A 199 -4.89 13.77 13.81
CA PRO A 199 -5.25 15.08 14.36
C PRO A 199 -5.72 16.02 13.24
N VAL A 200 -6.34 17.16 13.58
CA VAL A 200 -6.87 18.15 12.62
C VAL A 200 -5.83 18.57 11.58
N SER A 201 -4.58 18.77 11.99
CA SER A 201 -3.47 19.12 11.08
C SER A 201 -3.21 18.06 10.01
N ARG A 202 -3.30 16.79 10.38
CA ARG A 202 -3.13 15.68 9.43
C ARG A 202 -4.36 15.51 8.53
N LYS A 203 -5.57 15.73 9.05
CA LYS A 203 -6.80 15.75 8.23
C LYS A 203 -6.72 16.83 7.15
N ALA A 204 -6.32 18.05 7.51
CA ALA A 204 -6.12 19.13 6.57
C ALA A 204 -5.07 18.80 5.49
N PHE A 205 -3.93 18.23 5.90
CA PHE A 205 -2.92 17.78 4.95
C PHE A 205 -3.44 16.69 3.99
N LEU A 206 -4.12 15.68 4.53
CA LEU A 206 -4.68 14.62 3.71
C LEU A 206 -5.67 15.16 2.67
N TRP A 207 -6.47 16.16 3.06
CA TRP A 207 -7.38 16.84 2.15
C TRP A 207 -6.65 17.59 1.03
N VAL A 208 -5.65 18.42 1.36
CA VAL A 208 -4.85 19.17 0.38
C VAL A 208 -4.11 18.20 -0.56
N PHE A 209 -3.45 17.20 0.03
CA PHE A 209 -2.68 16.23 -0.76
C PHE A 209 -3.59 15.41 -1.68
N ASP A 210 -4.74 14.97 -1.21
CA ASP A 210 -5.67 14.20 -2.01
C ASP A 210 -6.28 15.03 -3.15
N THR A 211 -6.66 16.27 -2.83
CA THR A 211 -7.26 17.18 -3.80
C THR A 211 -6.27 17.57 -4.90
N PHE A 212 -5.07 18.02 -4.55
CA PHE A 212 -4.14 18.63 -5.51
C PHE A 212 -3.06 17.68 -6.01
N HIS A 213 -2.65 16.68 -5.23
CA HIS A 213 -1.66 15.70 -5.66
C HIS A 213 -2.29 14.49 -6.37
N ASN A 214 -3.38 13.96 -5.79
CA ASN A 214 -4.08 12.81 -6.34
C ASN A 214 -5.26 13.17 -7.26
N TRP A 215 -5.60 14.46 -7.38
CA TRP A 215 -6.70 14.96 -8.19
C TRP A 215 -8.04 14.26 -7.89
N SER A 216 -8.33 14.08 -6.59
CA SER A 216 -9.56 13.39 -6.15
C SER A 216 -10.84 14.07 -6.64
N PHE A 217 -10.81 15.40 -6.84
CA PHE A 217 -11.94 16.14 -7.41
C PHE A 217 -12.38 15.61 -8.79
N VAL A 218 -11.44 15.16 -9.63
CA VAL A 218 -11.76 14.54 -10.93
C VAL A 218 -12.44 13.18 -10.70
N GLY A 219 -11.94 12.37 -9.76
CA GLY A 219 -12.52 11.08 -9.41
C GLY A 219 -13.93 11.19 -8.81
N ASN A 220 -14.19 12.26 -8.04
CA ASN A 220 -15.51 12.52 -7.43
C ASN A 220 -16.58 12.92 -8.46
N ILE A 221 -16.16 13.60 -9.55
CA ILE A 221 -17.05 14.03 -10.63
C ILE A 221 -17.30 12.88 -11.62
N SER A 222 -16.35 11.96 -11.79
CA SER A 222 -16.40 10.90 -12.78
C SER A 222 -16.15 9.52 -12.16
N ASN A 223 -15.02 8.91 -12.50
CA ASN A 223 -14.55 7.64 -11.96
C ASN A 223 -13.03 7.64 -11.80
N ASN A 224 -12.54 6.65 -11.05
CA ASN A 224 -11.11 6.54 -10.76
C ASN A 224 -10.25 6.31 -12.01
N THR A 225 -10.74 5.57 -12.99
CA THR A 225 -10.02 5.28 -14.24
C THR A 225 -9.81 6.54 -15.06
N LEU A 226 -10.86 7.35 -15.26
CA LEU A 226 -10.75 8.62 -15.98
C LEU A 226 -9.79 9.58 -15.27
N ARG A 227 -9.88 9.67 -13.94
CA ARG A 227 -8.94 10.45 -13.14
C ARG A 227 -7.47 10.05 -13.41
N ILE A 228 -7.18 8.75 -13.39
CA ILE A 228 -5.82 8.23 -13.64
C ILE A 228 -5.38 8.53 -15.06
N LEU A 229 -6.23 8.35 -16.07
CA LEU A 229 -5.92 8.63 -17.46
C LEU A 229 -5.63 10.13 -17.69
N VAL A 230 -6.40 11.03 -17.09
CA VAL A 230 -6.15 12.48 -17.13
C VAL A 230 -4.79 12.82 -16.48
N MET A 231 -4.48 12.23 -15.33
CA MET A 231 -3.18 12.42 -14.67
C MET A 231 -2.02 11.94 -15.56
N ILE A 232 -2.12 10.75 -16.16
CA ILE A 232 -1.11 10.21 -17.08
C ILE A 232 -0.95 11.13 -18.29
N GLY A 233 -2.06 11.62 -18.85
CA GLY A 233 -2.05 12.57 -19.97
C GLY A 233 -1.29 13.85 -19.62
N CYS A 234 -1.58 14.47 -18.47
CA CYS A 234 -0.87 15.66 -17.99
C CYS A 234 0.62 15.39 -17.74
N LEU A 235 0.97 14.25 -17.13
CA LEU A 235 2.38 13.87 -16.91
C LEU A 235 3.12 13.66 -18.23
N THR A 236 2.47 13.07 -19.24
CA THR A 236 3.02 12.92 -20.59
C THR A 236 3.31 14.28 -21.23
N VAL A 237 2.37 15.24 -21.10
CA VAL A 237 2.57 16.61 -21.63
C VAL A 237 3.73 17.31 -20.91
N ILE A 238 3.90 17.11 -19.58
CA ILE A 238 5.05 17.63 -18.82
C ILE A 238 6.36 17.04 -19.33
N ILE A 239 6.41 15.73 -19.57
CA ILE A 239 7.59 15.05 -20.12
C ILE A 239 7.95 15.64 -21.49
N LEU A 240 6.97 15.79 -22.38
CA LEU A 240 7.18 16.37 -23.70
C LEU A 240 7.64 17.83 -23.62
N SER A 241 7.10 18.61 -22.68
CA SER A 241 7.54 19.99 -22.42
C SER A 241 9.00 20.05 -21.98
N ALA A 242 9.40 19.20 -21.02
CA ALA A 242 10.78 19.13 -20.53
C ALA A 242 11.76 18.70 -21.66
N LEU A 243 11.41 17.66 -22.41
CA LEU A 243 12.21 17.18 -23.55
C LEU A 243 12.35 18.25 -24.62
N SER A 244 11.27 18.96 -24.98
CA SER A 244 11.34 20.07 -25.96
C SER A 244 12.26 21.19 -25.49
N GLY A 245 12.24 21.51 -24.18
CA GLY A 245 13.15 22.48 -23.58
C GLY A 245 14.62 22.06 -23.67
N ILE A 246 14.93 20.79 -23.37
CA ILE A 246 16.29 20.24 -23.52
C ILE A 246 16.75 20.29 -24.96
N ILE A 247 15.89 19.92 -25.93
CA ILE A 247 16.23 19.93 -27.36
C ILE A 247 16.53 21.35 -27.82
N ILE A 248 15.70 22.32 -27.46
CA ILE A 248 15.86 23.72 -27.88
C ILE A 248 17.13 24.32 -27.28
N TYR A 249 17.28 24.21 -25.98
CA TYR A 249 18.30 24.97 -25.25
C TYR A 249 19.58 24.15 -24.97
N GLY A 250 19.52 22.82 -24.99
CA GLY A 250 20.67 21.95 -24.88
C GLY A 250 21.38 21.76 -26.22
N PHE A 251 20.67 21.22 -27.21
CA PHE A 251 21.27 20.80 -28.49
C PHE A 251 21.16 21.81 -29.62
N LEU A 252 20.11 22.64 -29.64
CA LEU A 252 19.83 23.51 -30.78
C LEU A 252 20.12 24.99 -30.50
N TRP A 253 20.59 25.36 -29.32
CA TRP A 253 20.76 26.74 -28.90
C TRP A 253 21.59 27.59 -29.87
N LYS A 254 22.75 27.11 -30.34
CA LYS A 254 23.62 27.82 -31.30
C LYS A 254 22.89 28.15 -32.60
N LYS A 255 21.91 27.34 -33.00
CA LYS A 255 21.13 27.49 -34.23
C LYS A 255 19.92 28.42 -34.10
N PHE A 256 19.48 28.70 -32.87
CA PHE A 256 18.39 29.66 -32.57
C PHE A 256 18.91 31.06 -32.28
N LYS A 257 20.22 31.21 -32.07
CA LYS A 257 20.86 32.53 -31.96
C LYS A 257 20.85 33.20 -33.33
N LYS A 258 20.04 34.26 -33.47
CA LYS A 258 20.02 35.02 -34.73
C LYS A 258 21.38 35.73 -34.91
N PRO A 259 22.01 35.68 -36.09
CA PRO A 259 23.10 36.57 -36.42
C PRO A 259 22.54 37.99 -36.51
N GLY A 260 22.95 38.88 -35.65
CA GLY A 260 22.53 40.29 -35.59
C GLY A 260 23.06 40.94 -34.32
N PRO A 261 23.07 42.30 -34.24
CA PRO A 261 23.53 42.98 -33.05
C PRO A 261 22.79 42.44 -31.83
N ALA A 262 23.54 42.07 -30.79
CA ALA A 262 23.05 41.38 -29.61
C ALA A 262 21.94 42.19 -28.92
N LYS A 263 20.67 41.93 -29.28
CA LYS A 263 19.58 42.33 -28.41
C LYS A 263 19.83 41.67 -27.09
N LYS A 264 20.02 42.48 -26.03
CA LYS A 264 20.16 41.99 -24.64
C LYS A 264 19.00 41.05 -24.40
N THR A 265 19.29 39.73 -24.34
CA THR A 265 18.30 38.74 -23.91
C THR A 265 17.86 39.17 -22.52
N GLY A 266 16.55 39.40 -22.32
CA GLY A 266 16.08 39.81 -21.00
C GLY A 266 16.51 38.80 -19.93
N ILE A 267 16.90 39.30 -18.77
CA ILE A 267 17.39 38.54 -17.63
C ILE A 267 16.50 37.30 -17.38
N LEU A 268 15.18 37.47 -17.41
CA LEU A 268 14.20 36.38 -17.18
C LEU A 268 14.34 35.23 -18.20
N SER A 269 14.56 35.53 -19.47
CA SER A 269 14.76 34.51 -20.52
C SER A 269 16.07 33.74 -20.33
N GLN A 270 17.11 34.41 -19.84
CA GLN A 270 18.38 33.80 -19.53
C GLN A 270 18.26 32.80 -18.35
N TYR A 271 17.68 33.24 -17.25
CA TYR A 271 17.48 32.39 -16.07
C TYR A 271 16.50 31.23 -16.34
N HIS A 272 15.37 31.46 -17.02
CA HIS A 272 14.47 30.39 -17.43
C HIS A 272 15.20 29.27 -18.18
N ARG A 273 16.10 29.62 -19.11
CA ARG A 273 16.90 28.64 -19.83
C ARG A 273 17.91 27.92 -18.97
N GLN A 274 18.70 28.65 -18.15
CA GLN A 274 19.77 28.07 -17.33
C GLN A 274 19.19 27.12 -16.26
N ILE A 275 18.21 27.62 -15.49
CA ILE A 275 17.56 26.83 -14.46
C ILE A 275 16.76 25.69 -15.09
N GLY A 276 16.04 25.97 -16.20
CA GLY A 276 15.24 24.97 -16.91
C GLY A 276 16.04 23.76 -17.39
N ILE A 277 17.26 23.95 -17.91
CA ILE A 277 18.15 22.82 -18.27
C ILE A 277 18.60 22.08 -17.03
N ALA A 278 19.02 22.81 -15.98
CA ALA A 278 19.51 22.20 -14.75
C ALA A 278 18.47 21.30 -14.06
N ILE A 279 17.20 21.74 -14.06
CA ILE A 279 16.10 21.01 -13.41
C ILE A 279 15.35 20.05 -14.33
N ALA A 280 15.62 20.06 -15.63
CA ALA A 280 14.90 19.21 -16.58
C ALA A 280 14.99 17.72 -16.22
N LEU A 281 16.14 17.27 -15.69
CA LEU A 281 16.31 15.90 -15.24
C LEU A 281 15.33 15.58 -14.09
N PHE A 282 15.23 16.45 -13.09
CA PHE A 282 14.30 16.26 -11.97
C PHE A 282 12.83 16.29 -12.42
N THR A 283 12.51 17.16 -13.37
CA THR A 283 11.16 17.18 -13.98
C THR A 283 10.85 15.84 -14.65
N LEU A 284 11.80 15.31 -15.43
CA LEU A 284 11.63 14.02 -16.11
C LEU A 284 11.53 12.85 -15.12
N THR A 285 12.34 12.86 -14.05
CA THR A 285 12.31 11.79 -13.03
C THR A 285 11.00 11.81 -12.26
N PHE A 286 10.53 12.97 -11.80
CA PHE A 286 9.24 13.08 -11.09
C PHE A 286 8.06 12.73 -11.99
N ALA A 287 8.00 13.28 -13.21
CA ALA A 287 6.89 13.03 -14.13
C ALA A 287 6.89 11.58 -14.65
N GLY A 288 8.05 11.04 -15.01
CA GLY A 288 8.17 9.68 -15.52
C GLY A 288 7.84 8.63 -14.47
N SER A 289 8.42 8.74 -13.27
CA SER A 289 8.10 7.82 -12.17
C SER A 289 6.65 7.97 -11.69
N GLY A 290 6.13 9.20 -11.67
CA GLY A 290 4.73 9.47 -11.33
C GLY A 290 3.75 8.86 -12.35
N ALA A 291 4.05 8.97 -13.66
CA ALA A 291 3.25 8.35 -14.71
C ALA A 291 3.27 6.81 -14.58
N TYR A 292 4.44 6.22 -14.38
CA TYR A 292 4.57 4.78 -14.18
C TYR A 292 3.81 4.31 -12.93
N HIS A 293 3.94 5.02 -11.82
CA HIS A 293 3.16 4.73 -10.61
C HIS A 293 1.65 4.84 -10.85
N ALA A 294 1.21 5.81 -11.64
CA ALA A 294 -0.21 5.98 -11.97
C ALA A 294 -0.75 4.83 -12.83
N THR A 295 0.03 4.29 -13.80
CA THR A 295 -0.42 3.15 -14.62
C THR A 295 -0.72 1.91 -13.78
N ARG A 296 0.04 1.66 -12.71
CA ARG A 296 -0.18 0.53 -11.81
C ARG A 296 -1.49 0.64 -11.01
N LYS A 297 -2.05 1.85 -10.87
CA LYS A 297 -3.35 2.08 -10.21
C LYS A 297 -4.56 1.84 -11.11
N LEU A 298 -4.35 1.54 -12.40
CA LEU A 298 -5.43 1.12 -13.30
C LEU A 298 -5.93 -0.29 -12.98
N SER A 299 -5.07 -1.16 -12.45
CA SER A 299 -5.46 -2.49 -12.00
C SER A 299 -6.22 -2.41 -10.67
N PRO A 300 -7.30 -3.19 -10.52
CA PRO A 300 -8.07 -3.22 -9.27
C PRO A 300 -7.21 -3.76 -8.12
N ASN A 301 -7.42 -3.19 -6.93
CA ASN A 301 -6.75 -3.67 -5.74
C ASN A 301 -7.59 -4.74 -5.04
N ILE A 302 -7.20 -5.99 -5.21
CA ILE A 302 -7.89 -7.16 -4.69
C ILE A 302 -7.43 -7.60 -3.29
N LEU A 303 -6.30 -7.11 -2.79
CA LEU A 303 -5.71 -7.55 -1.51
C LEU A 303 -6.65 -7.49 -0.30
N PRO A 304 -7.53 -6.48 -0.13
CA PRO A 304 -8.46 -6.46 0.99
C PRO A 304 -9.42 -7.65 1.03
N ALA A 305 -9.79 -8.19 -0.13
CA ALA A 305 -10.67 -9.34 -0.27
C ALA A 305 -9.95 -10.69 -0.09
N MET A 306 -8.62 -10.73 -0.14
CA MET A 306 -7.82 -11.95 -0.05
C MET A 306 -7.73 -12.46 1.39
N VAL A 307 -8.83 -13.04 1.89
CA VAL A 307 -8.97 -13.63 3.22
C VAL A 307 -9.59 -15.02 3.08
N TYR A 308 -8.94 -16.02 3.64
CA TYR A 308 -9.44 -17.38 3.66
C TYR A 308 -9.82 -17.80 5.08
N GLN A 309 -11.08 -17.62 5.43
CA GLN A 309 -11.65 -18.01 6.72
C GLN A 309 -12.97 -18.78 6.50
N PRO A 310 -12.87 -20.04 6.06
CA PRO A 310 -14.06 -20.87 5.87
C PRO A 310 -14.75 -21.11 7.22
N SER A 311 -16.04 -21.47 7.15
CA SER A 311 -16.80 -21.87 8.34
C SER A 311 -16.24 -23.17 8.91
N ILE A 312 -16.13 -23.24 10.23
CA ILE A 312 -15.66 -24.38 11.01
C ILE A 312 -16.80 -24.80 11.95
N SER A 313 -17.29 -26.04 11.81
CA SER A 313 -18.21 -26.60 12.80
C SER A 313 -17.49 -26.89 14.10
N VAL A 314 -18.06 -26.45 15.20
CA VAL A 314 -17.49 -26.70 16.54
C VAL A 314 -17.45 -28.21 16.86
N GLU A 315 -18.37 -28.98 16.31
CA GLU A 315 -18.40 -30.44 16.45
C GLU A 315 -17.18 -31.14 15.80
N GLN A 316 -16.55 -30.51 14.82
CA GLN A 316 -15.33 -31.01 14.18
C GLN A 316 -14.07 -30.79 15.04
N MET A 317 -14.22 -30.16 16.22
CA MET A 317 -13.14 -29.94 17.20
C MET A 317 -13.42 -30.73 18.50
N PRO A 318 -13.45 -32.07 18.49
CA PRO A 318 -13.87 -32.86 19.63
C PRO A 318 -12.93 -32.72 20.83
N LEU A 319 -11.66 -32.41 20.60
CA LEU A 319 -10.69 -32.20 21.66
C LEU A 319 -10.62 -30.72 22.04
N SER A 320 -10.85 -30.43 23.32
CA SER A 320 -10.60 -29.09 23.84
C SER A 320 -9.11 -28.78 23.84
N PHE A 321 -8.73 -27.59 23.43
CA PHE A 321 -7.33 -27.18 23.53
C PHE A 321 -6.84 -27.18 24.98
N LEU A 322 -7.73 -27.04 25.99
CA LEU A 322 -7.36 -27.11 27.42
C LEU A 322 -6.85 -28.48 27.84
N SER A 323 -7.23 -29.55 27.12
CA SER A 323 -6.76 -30.91 27.37
C SER A 323 -5.44 -31.24 26.69
N MET A 324 -4.88 -30.32 25.92
CA MET A 324 -3.63 -30.50 25.19
C MET A 324 -2.45 -29.93 25.97
N GLU A 325 -1.25 -30.42 25.65
CA GLU A 325 -0.01 -29.93 26.26
C GLU A 325 0.48 -28.69 25.53
N TRP A 326 0.50 -27.57 26.26
CA TRP A 326 1.03 -26.29 25.76
C TRP A 326 2.13 -25.77 26.69
N ASP A 327 3.11 -25.07 26.14
CA ASP A 327 4.04 -24.25 26.93
C ASP A 327 3.34 -22.95 27.37
N TRP A 328 2.57 -23.05 28.46
CA TRP A 328 1.83 -21.91 29.03
C TRP A 328 2.71 -20.75 29.48
N LYS A 329 4.03 -20.97 29.64
CA LYS A 329 4.97 -19.88 30.00
C LYS A 329 5.27 -18.96 28.82
N ARG A 330 4.97 -19.42 27.60
CA ARG A 330 5.22 -18.69 26.35
C ARG A 330 3.97 -18.48 25.51
N LEU A 331 2.86 -19.12 25.85
CA LEU A 331 1.65 -19.08 25.05
C LEU A 331 1.01 -17.69 25.11
N GLU A 332 1.06 -16.94 24.01
CA GLU A 332 0.50 -15.59 23.87
C GLU A 332 -0.89 -15.59 23.23
N ASN A 333 -1.16 -16.57 22.39
CA ASN A 333 -2.46 -16.68 21.73
C ASN A 333 -2.75 -18.11 21.31
N ILE A 334 -4.03 -18.45 21.24
CA ILE A 334 -4.53 -19.65 20.60
C ILE A 334 -5.70 -19.29 19.71
N SER A 335 -5.75 -19.87 18.52
CA SER A 335 -6.76 -19.66 17.50
C SER A 335 -7.07 -20.98 16.79
N VAL A 336 -7.99 -20.95 15.82
CA VAL A 336 -8.34 -22.12 15.01
C VAL A 336 -8.23 -21.80 13.53
N VAL A 337 -7.73 -22.77 12.75
CA VAL A 337 -7.62 -22.66 11.29
C VAL A 337 -8.07 -23.97 10.64
N ARG A 338 -8.56 -23.87 9.38
CA ARG A 338 -8.96 -25.01 8.57
C ARG A 338 -8.03 -25.16 7.36
N MET A 339 -7.52 -26.37 7.15
CA MET A 339 -6.74 -26.79 5.98
C MET A 339 -7.41 -28.00 5.30
N GLY A 340 -8.11 -27.78 4.21
CA GLY A 340 -8.98 -28.81 3.62
C GLY A 340 -10.06 -29.23 4.59
N GLU A 341 -10.14 -30.51 4.88
CA GLU A 341 -11.11 -31.07 5.84
C GLU A 341 -10.56 -31.12 7.29
N LYS A 342 -9.28 -30.79 7.51
CA LYS A 342 -8.65 -30.84 8.82
C LYS A 342 -8.68 -29.49 9.51
N ILE A 343 -8.98 -29.52 10.80
CA ILE A 343 -9.00 -28.34 11.67
C ILE A 343 -7.81 -28.41 12.62
N PHE A 344 -7.14 -27.28 12.82
CA PHE A 344 -5.98 -27.18 13.69
C PHE A 344 -6.14 -26.03 14.68
N TYR A 345 -5.78 -26.25 15.92
CA TYR A 345 -5.47 -25.17 16.84
C TYR A 345 -4.12 -24.59 16.47
N GLN A 346 -4.04 -23.28 16.36
CA GLN A 346 -2.83 -22.52 16.09
C GLN A 346 -2.42 -21.80 17.37
N ALA A 347 -1.37 -22.27 18.02
CA ALA A 347 -0.78 -21.64 19.20
C ALA A 347 0.35 -20.70 18.78
N SER A 348 0.36 -19.48 19.33
CA SER A 348 1.43 -18.50 19.11
C SER A 348 2.25 -18.37 20.38
N TYR A 349 3.54 -18.61 20.30
CA TYR A 349 4.49 -18.52 21.39
C TYR A 349 5.38 -17.29 21.29
N GLY A 350 5.51 -16.58 22.39
CA GLY A 350 6.35 -15.41 22.52
C GLY A 350 7.84 -15.72 22.50
N LYS A 351 8.63 -14.66 22.30
CA LYS A 351 10.09 -14.71 22.37
C LYS A 351 10.57 -14.84 23.80
N THR A 352 11.58 -15.70 24.04
CA THR A 352 12.41 -15.69 25.26
C THR A 352 13.86 -15.39 24.92
N GLU A 353 14.75 -15.38 25.90
CA GLU A 353 16.19 -15.23 25.67
C GLU A 353 16.76 -16.36 24.80
N GLN A 354 16.20 -17.57 24.93
CA GLN A 354 16.70 -18.79 24.28
C GLN A 354 15.90 -19.20 23.04
N GLN A 355 14.68 -18.72 22.88
CA GLN A 355 13.76 -19.20 21.84
C GLN A 355 13.14 -18.02 21.06
N LYS A 356 13.06 -18.19 19.73
CA LYS A 356 12.39 -17.23 18.85
C LYS A 356 10.86 -17.37 18.97
N PRO A 357 10.08 -16.34 18.59
CA PRO A 357 8.64 -16.49 18.43
C PRO A 357 8.34 -17.57 17.40
N GLU A 358 7.36 -18.40 17.68
CA GLU A 358 6.96 -19.50 16.81
C GLU A 358 5.46 -19.75 16.84
N LYS A 359 4.94 -20.46 15.84
CA LYS A 359 3.57 -20.96 15.81
C LYS A 359 3.56 -22.46 15.70
N VAL A 360 2.78 -23.09 16.56
CA VAL A 360 2.58 -24.54 16.60
C VAL A 360 1.14 -24.85 16.18
N TYR A 361 0.97 -25.86 15.36
CA TYR A 361 -0.33 -26.30 14.87
C TYR A 361 -0.62 -27.70 15.40
N VAL A 362 -1.75 -27.88 16.06
CA VAL A 362 -2.17 -29.15 16.62
C VAL A 362 -3.54 -29.51 16.06
N ASN A 363 -3.67 -30.70 15.50
CA ASN A 363 -4.95 -31.18 14.94
C ASN A 363 -6.00 -31.27 16.03
N ALA A 364 -7.15 -30.59 15.82
CA ALA A 364 -8.22 -30.48 16.82
C ALA A 364 -8.98 -31.80 17.06
N ALA A 365 -8.84 -32.80 16.18
CA ALA A 365 -9.48 -34.11 16.33
C ALA A 365 -8.54 -35.16 16.91
N THR A 366 -7.23 -35.13 16.59
CA THR A 366 -6.26 -36.16 16.97
C THR A 366 -5.27 -35.74 18.04
N GLY A 367 -5.10 -34.44 18.30
CA GLY A 367 -4.09 -33.90 19.19
C GLY A 367 -2.65 -33.96 18.63
N GLN A 368 -2.47 -34.37 17.36
CA GLN A 368 -1.15 -34.48 16.76
C GLN A 368 -0.63 -33.14 16.29
N ALA A 369 0.62 -32.81 16.60
CA ALA A 369 1.31 -31.61 16.12
C ALA A 369 1.68 -31.74 14.63
N LEU A 370 1.53 -30.67 13.88
CA LEU A 370 1.91 -30.56 12.49
C LEU A 370 3.33 -29.97 12.38
N SER A 371 4.27 -30.76 11.86
CA SER A 371 5.64 -30.30 11.64
C SER A 371 5.66 -29.13 10.63
N ASN A 372 6.44 -28.08 10.92
CA ASN A 372 6.51 -26.87 10.11
C ASN A 372 5.14 -26.26 9.78
N GLY A 373 4.17 -26.37 10.71
CA GLY A 373 2.77 -26.03 10.48
C GLY A 373 2.53 -24.63 9.92
N ASP A 374 3.32 -23.62 10.33
CA ASP A 374 3.16 -22.25 9.84
C ASP A 374 3.53 -22.13 8.36
N ILE A 375 4.56 -22.83 7.91
CA ILE A 375 4.96 -22.87 6.50
C ILE A 375 3.92 -23.66 5.67
N VAL A 376 3.51 -24.83 6.18
CA VAL A 376 2.50 -25.67 5.51
C VAL A 376 1.20 -24.91 5.33
N TYR A 377 0.75 -24.21 6.38
CA TYR A 377 -0.47 -23.41 6.31
C TYR A 377 -0.32 -22.20 5.38
N ALA A 378 0.82 -21.52 5.40
CA ALA A 378 1.08 -20.41 4.51
C ALA A 378 1.10 -20.85 3.03
N THR A 379 1.68 -22.01 2.72
CA THR A 379 1.67 -22.59 1.37
C THR A 379 0.24 -22.92 0.94
N TYR A 380 -0.53 -23.60 1.80
CA TYR A 380 -1.93 -23.88 1.55
C TYR A 380 -2.75 -22.61 1.26
N LEU A 381 -2.53 -21.55 2.05
CA LEU A 381 -3.21 -20.26 1.83
C LEU A 381 -2.76 -19.59 0.52
N THR A 382 -1.49 -19.72 0.15
CA THR A 382 -0.97 -19.18 -1.11
C THR A 382 -1.67 -19.79 -2.31
N ASP A 383 -1.87 -21.11 -2.31
CA ASP A 383 -2.61 -21.80 -3.38
C ASP A 383 -4.07 -21.34 -3.47
N LYS A 384 -4.73 -21.14 -2.31
CA LYS A 384 -6.08 -20.58 -2.29
C LYS A 384 -6.14 -19.15 -2.83
N PHE A 385 -5.20 -18.30 -2.46
CA PHE A 385 -5.16 -16.91 -2.94
C PHE A 385 -4.81 -16.84 -4.43
N ALA A 386 -3.92 -17.68 -4.94
CA ALA A 386 -3.62 -17.76 -6.36
C ALA A 386 -4.86 -18.16 -7.17
N GLY A 387 -5.62 -19.17 -6.71
CA GLY A 387 -6.89 -19.55 -7.32
C GLY A 387 -7.92 -18.42 -7.31
N MET A 388 -8.07 -17.70 -6.18
CA MET A 388 -8.99 -16.55 -6.08
C MET A 388 -8.59 -15.40 -7.03
N MET A 389 -7.28 -15.12 -7.19
CA MET A 389 -6.79 -14.09 -8.11
C MET A 389 -7.06 -14.46 -9.57
N ASN A 390 -6.90 -15.72 -9.93
CA ASN A 390 -7.18 -16.21 -11.28
C ASN A 390 -8.67 -16.11 -11.62
N GLN A 391 -9.58 -16.49 -10.71
CA GLN A 391 -11.01 -16.32 -10.88
C GLN A 391 -11.40 -14.85 -11.09
N THR A 392 -10.88 -13.94 -10.28
CA THR A 392 -11.14 -12.49 -10.41
C THR A 392 -10.63 -11.95 -11.75
N SER A 393 -9.51 -12.47 -12.26
CA SER A 393 -8.97 -12.08 -13.57
C SER A 393 -9.84 -12.60 -14.72
N CYS A 394 -10.40 -13.80 -14.59
CA CYS A 394 -11.34 -14.37 -15.57
C CYS A 394 -12.67 -13.60 -15.61
N GLU A 395 -13.23 -13.21 -14.47
CA GLU A 395 -14.47 -12.42 -14.43
C GLU A 395 -14.31 -11.03 -15.08
N VAL A 396 -13.15 -10.41 -14.95
CA VAL A 396 -12.82 -9.15 -15.63
C VAL A 396 -12.57 -9.36 -17.13
N ALA A 397 -12.09 -10.52 -17.54
CA ALA A 397 -11.83 -10.89 -18.95
C ALA A 397 -13.04 -11.53 -19.65
N ALA A 398 -14.02 -12.03 -18.92
CA ALA A 398 -15.19 -12.74 -19.43
C ALA A 398 -16.15 -11.89 -20.29
N SER A 399 -15.85 -10.60 -20.48
CA SER A 399 -16.51 -9.81 -21.53
C SER A 399 -15.96 -10.08 -22.94
N CYS A 400 -14.95 -10.94 -23.12
CA CYS A 400 -14.23 -11.10 -24.40
C CYS A 400 -13.94 -12.54 -24.86
N CYS A 401 -14.29 -13.61 -24.11
CA CYS A 401 -13.99 -14.98 -24.56
C CYS A 401 -15.12 -15.97 -24.26
N GLU A 402 -15.51 -16.78 -25.25
CA GLU A 402 -16.36 -17.96 -25.09
C GLU A 402 -15.67 -19.05 -24.28
N PRO A 403 -16.41 -19.86 -23.50
CA PRO A 403 -15.82 -20.88 -22.64
C PRO A 403 -15.34 -22.08 -23.47
N SER A 404 -14.03 -22.35 -23.47
CA SER A 404 -13.48 -23.63 -23.91
C SER A 404 -13.33 -24.57 -22.71
N GLU A 405 -13.81 -25.81 -22.87
CA GLU A 405 -13.75 -26.89 -21.88
C GLU A 405 -12.33 -27.41 -21.67
N GLU A 406 -11.50 -26.71 -20.91
CA GLU A 406 -10.29 -27.24 -20.27
C GLU A 406 -10.13 -26.63 -18.86
N GLU A 407 -11.04 -27.01 -17.97
CA GLU A 407 -10.87 -26.87 -16.54
C GLU A 407 -9.92 -27.96 -16.05
N ASN A 408 -8.66 -27.63 -15.76
CA ASN A 408 -7.87 -28.26 -14.68
C ASN A 408 -6.39 -27.88 -14.76
N SER A 409 -6.02 -26.63 -14.50
CA SER A 409 -4.61 -26.32 -14.19
C SER A 409 -4.45 -24.92 -13.56
N CYS A 410 -4.92 -24.71 -12.36
CA CYS A 410 -4.72 -23.45 -11.62
C CYS A 410 -4.15 -23.63 -10.20
N CYS A 411 -3.51 -24.77 -9.91
CA CYS A 411 -2.79 -24.93 -8.65
C CYS A 411 -1.29 -24.66 -8.89
N LEU A 412 -0.75 -23.62 -8.28
CA LEU A 412 0.68 -23.30 -8.34
C LEU A 412 1.57 -24.41 -7.74
N SER A 413 1.01 -25.23 -6.85
CA SER A 413 1.76 -26.22 -6.06
C SER A 413 2.24 -27.46 -6.81
N GLY A 414 1.75 -27.71 -8.03
CA GLY A 414 2.07 -28.95 -8.76
C GLY A 414 3.26 -28.88 -9.73
N SER A 415 3.62 -27.71 -10.23
CA SER A 415 4.61 -27.58 -11.31
C SER A 415 5.60 -26.43 -11.18
N THR A 416 5.38 -25.46 -10.29
CA THR A 416 6.25 -24.29 -10.18
C THR A 416 7.25 -24.44 -9.04
N PRO A 417 8.57 -24.38 -9.30
CA PRO A 417 9.59 -24.53 -8.28
C PRO A 417 9.49 -23.43 -7.21
N LEU A 418 9.59 -23.85 -5.96
CA LEU A 418 9.66 -22.96 -4.81
C LEU A 418 11.06 -22.38 -4.69
N LEU A 419 11.20 -21.06 -4.77
CA LEU A 419 12.48 -20.37 -4.66
C LEU A 419 12.87 -20.07 -3.22
N LYS A 420 11.91 -19.63 -2.41
CA LYS A 420 12.20 -19.19 -1.05
C LYS A 420 10.98 -19.33 -0.15
N THR A 421 11.22 -19.81 1.07
CA THR A 421 10.27 -19.80 2.16
C THR A 421 10.93 -19.19 3.40
N GLN A 422 10.32 -18.16 3.98
CA GLN A 422 10.90 -17.47 5.14
C GLN A 422 9.81 -16.86 6.00
N VAL A 423 9.95 -17.01 7.33
CA VAL A 423 9.13 -16.25 8.29
C VAL A 423 9.77 -14.89 8.55
N LEU A 424 9.03 -13.83 8.25
CA LEU A 424 9.45 -12.45 8.50
C LEU A 424 8.79 -11.93 9.78
N SER A 425 9.60 -11.59 10.77
CA SER A 425 9.17 -10.95 12.02
C SER A 425 9.46 -9.44 12.05
N LYS A 426 10.14 -8.93 11.03
CA LYS A 426 10.49 -7.50 10.86
C LYS A 426 10.23 -7.09 9.42
N PHE A 427 9.92 -5.81 9.22
CA PHE A 427 9.82 -5.26 7.86
C PHE A 427 11.20 -5.18 7.21
N GLU A 428 11.25 -5.58 5.94
CA GLU A 428 12.43 -5.43 5.09
C GLU A 428 12.28 -4.14 4.27
N SER A 429 13.34 -3.35 4.20
CA SER A 429 13.28 -2.02 3.56
C SER A 429 13.06 -2.05 2.05
N ARG A 430 13.33 -3.18 1.38
CA ARG A 430 13.33 -3.26 -0.09
C ARG A 430 12.05 -3.79 -0.69
N GLU A 431 11.48 -4.86 -0.16
CA GLU A 431 10.35 -5.55 -0.77
C GLU A 431 9.10 -5.53 0.11
N TYR A 432 9.23 -5.93 1.37
CA TYR A 432 8.13 -5.97 2.33
C TYR A 432 8.32 -4.92 3.43
N GLY A 433 7.98 -3.67 3.13
CA GLY A 433 8.20 -2.53 4.02
C GLY A 433 7.08 -2.31 5.03
N PHE A 434 7.30 -1.36 5.94
CA PHE A 434 6.36 -0.99 7.04
C PHE A 434 4.94 -0.59 6.55
N VAL A 435 4.81 -0.18 5.29
CA VAL A 435 3.51 0.17 4.68
C VAL A 435 2.54 -1.01 4.63
N PHE A 436 3.03 -2.25 4.67
CA PHE A 436 2.18 -3.44 4.68
C PHE A 436 1.51 -3.70 6.02
N LYS A 437 2.04 -3.15 7.11
CA LYS A 437 1.47 -3.15 8.49
C LYS A 437 1.22 -4.52 9.12
N ARG A 438 1.50 -5.62 8.44
CA ARG A 438 1.23 -6.98 8.91
C ARG A 438 2.52 -7.72 9.18
N LEU A 439 2.73 -8.16 10.42
CA LEU A 439 3.82 -9.00 10.88
C LEU A 439 3.32 -9.85 12.09
N PRO A 440 3.85 -11.04 12.29
CA PRO A 440 4.74 -11.77 11.37
C PRO A 440 3.99 -12.25 10.12
N VAL A 441 4.74 -12.45 9.03
CA VAL A 441 4.23 -13.06 7.79
C VAL A 441 5.17 -14.15 7.30
N VAL A 442 4.63 -15.10 6.57
CA VAL A 442 5.42 -16.11 5.85
C VAL A 442 5.53 -15.67 4.40
N GLN A 443 6.75 -15.50 3.91
CA GLN A 443 7.05 -15.28 2.51
C GLN A 443 7.14 -16.62 1.80
N ILE A 444 6.36 -16.78 0.72
CA ILE A 444 6.42 -17.91 -0.21
C ILE A 444 6.73 -17.32 -1.60
N ALA A 445 7.89 -17.62 -2.14
CA ALA A 445 8.31 -17.12 -3.45
C ALA A 445 8.48 -18.27 -4.44
N TYR A 446 7.93 -18.11 -5.64
CA TYR A 446 7.96 -19.10 -6.72
C TYR A 446 8.84 -18.67 -7.89
N ASP A 447 9.38 -19.63 -8.62
CA ASP A 447 10.15 -19.40 -9.85
C ASP A 447 9.24 -19.24 -11.06
N THR A 448 8.29 -18.33 -10.95
CA THR A 448 7.45 -17.87 -12.05
C THR A 448 8.20 -16.88 -12.94
N PRO A 449 7.81 -16.66 -14.21
CA PRO A 449 8.42 -15.65 -15.09
C PRO A 449 8.46 -14.24 -14.48
N ASP A 450 7.47 -13.89 -13.69
CA ASP A 450 7.35 -12.61 -12.99
C ASP A 450 7.92 -12.63 -11.56
N LYS A 451 8.53 -13.78 -11.12
CA LYS A 451 9.11 -13.98 -9.79
C LYS A 451 8.14 -13.59 -8.67
N SER A 452 6.93 -14.15 -8.73
CA SER A 452 5.87 -13.92 -7.76
C SER A 452 6.27 -14.29 -6.34
N ALA A 453 6.05 -13.38 -5.39
CA ALA A 453 6.23 -13.59 -3.95
C ALA A 453 4.94 -13.25 -3.19
N TYR A 454 4.47 -14.20 -2.40
CA TYR A 454 3.29 -14.08 -1.54
C TYR A 454 3.74 -13.88 -0.10
N TYR A 455 3.17 -12.87 0.56
CA TYR A 455 3.40 -12.60 1.99
C TYR A 455 2.10 -12.90 2.73
N VAL A 456 2.07 -13.98 3.47
CA VAL A 456 0.86 -14.52 4.10
C VAL A 456 0.91 -14.29 5.60
N GLU A 457 -0.11 -13.62 6.13
CA GLU A 457 -0.33 -13.52 7.57
C GLU A 457 -1.18 -14.72 8.03
N THR A 458 -0.54 -15.74 8.55
CA THR A 458 -1.19 -16.98 8.98
C THR A 458 -2.10 -16.80 10.20
N ALA A 459 -1.83 -15.81 11.06
CA ALA A 459 -2.66 -15.51 12.24
C ALA A 459 -4.08 -15.05 11.90
N THR A 460 -4.24 -14.37 10.77
CA THR A 460 -5.55 -13.88 10.30
C THR A 460 -5.99 -14.52 8.99
N SER A 461 -5.23 -15.53 8.50
CA SER A 461 -5.50 -16.26 7.24
C SER A 461 -5.69 -15.30 6.05
N ARG A 462 -4.77 -14.34 5.90
CA ARG A 462 -4.90 -13.22 4.97
C ARG A 462 -3.64 -13.06 4.13
N LEU A 463 -3.82 -12.69 2.86
CA LEU A 463 -2.73 -12.25 2.01
C LEU A 463 -2.36 -10.80 2.38
N ALA A 464 -1.16 -10.59 2.89
CA ALA A 464 -0.65 -9.27 3.25
C ALA A 464 -0.09 -8.53 2.04
N ALA A 465 0.58 -9.24 1.13
CA ALA A 465 1.06 -8.72 -0.14
C ALA A 465 1.28 -9.84 -1.17
N HIS A 466 1.08 -9.52 -2.43
CA HIS A 466 1.56 -10.26 -3.59
C HIS A 466 2.45 -9.31 -4.39
N ILE A 467 3.69 -9.71 -4.64
CA ILE A 467 4.70 -8.85 -5.24
C ILE A 467 5.33 -9.57 -6.44
N THR A 468 5.22 -8.94 -7.59
CA THR A 468 5.80 -9.39 -8.87
C THR A 468 7.01 -8.53 -9.24
N ASN A 469 7.73 -8.91 -10.31
CA ASN A 469 8.79 -8.07 -10.86
C ASN A 469 8.27 -6.69 -11.29
N GLY A 470 7.04 -6.62 -11.82
CA GLY A 470 6.41 -5.34 -12.17
C GLY A 470 6.25 -4.41 -10.98
N ASP A 471 5.86 -4.95 -9.82
CA ASP A 471 5.72 -4.20 -8.57
C ASP A 471 7.08 -3.77 -8.01
N ARG A 472 8.11 -4.62 -8.15
CA ARG A 472 9.49 -4.28 -7.75
C ARG A 472 10.04 -3.14 -8.59
N TYR A 473 9.88 -3.19 -9.92
CA TYR A 473 10.34 -2.12 -10.82
C TYR A 473 9.61 -0.80 -10.55
N GLU A 474 8.31 -0.85 -10.33
CA GLU A 474 7.52 0.33 -9.97
C GLU A 474 8.01 0.91 -8.64
N GLY A 475 8.10 0.08 -7.60
CA GLY A 475 8.56 0.49 -6.27
C GLY A 475 9.96 1.10 -6.29
N TYR A 476 10.92 0.49 -7.01
CA TYR A 476 12.27 1.05 -7.17
C TYR A 476 12.28 2.36 -7.95
N SER A 477 11.56 2.40 -9.08
CA SER A 477 11.41 3.61 -9.88
C SER A 477 10.89 4.77 -9.03
N PHE A 478 9.81 4.54 -8.29
CA PHE A 478 9.22 5.56 -7.44
C PHE A 478 10.15 5.95 -6.27
N ALA A 479 10.78 4.99 -5.62
CA ALA A 479 11.68 5.25 -4.50
C ALA A 479 12.92 6.04 -4.93
N ILE A 480 13.54 5.66 -6.04
CA ILE A 480 14.79 6.26 -6.53
C ILE A 480 14.50 7.60 -7.20
N LEU A 481 13.58 7.63 -8.18
CA LEU A 481 13.39 8.78 -9.06
C LEU A 481 12.44 9.83 -8.48
N HIS A 482 11.47 9.43 -7.63
CA HIS A 482 10.48 10.33 -7.06
C HIS A 482 10.81 10.75 -5.63
N LYS A 483 11.36 9.82 -4.81
CA LYS A 483 11.68 10.07 -3.40
C LYS A 483 13.18 10.21 -3.12
N PHE A 484 14.03 10.25 -4.13
CA PHE A 484 15.47 10.42 -4.03
C PHE A 484 16.15 9.46 -3.02
N LEU A 485 15.67 8.21 -2.95
CA LEU A 485 16.20 7.22 -2.01
C LEU A 485 17.71 6.95 -2.21
N PHE A 486 18.24 7.25 -3.42
CA PHE A 486 19.66 7.20 -3.69
C PHE A 486 20.49 8.17 -2.83
N MET A 487 19.84 9.13 -2.15
CA MET A 487 20.48 10.08 -1.22
C MET A 487 20.35 9.65 0.26
N ASP A 488 19.83 8.46 0.56
CA ASP A 488 19.67 8.00 1.96
C ASP A 488 20.98 7.94 2.75
N TRP A 489 22.11 7.77 2.07
CA TRP A 489 23.44 7.85 2.66
C TRP A 489 23.74 9.22 3.31
N ALA A 490 23.14 10.31 2.83
CA ALA A 490 23.28 11.65 3.38
C ALA A 490 22.25 11.96 4.50
N GLY A 491 21.39 11.00 4.81
CA GLY A 491 20.33 11.12 5.81
C GLY A 491 19.03 11.73 5.27
N LYS A 492 17.96 11.47 5.99
CA LYS A 492 16.58 11.80 5.58
C LYS A 492 16.38 13.32 5.38
N THR A 493 16.97 14.14 6.24
CA THR A 493 16.82 15.61 6.15
C THR A 493 17.43 16.15 4.86
N VAL A 494 18.67 15.74 4.52
CA VAL A 494 19.34 16.18 3.27
C VAL A 494 18.55 15.75 2.06
N ARG A 495 18.08 14.52 2.04
CA ARG A 495 17.22 13.99 0.96
C ARG A 495 15.94 14.82 0.80
N ASP A 496 15.21 15.06 1.90
CA ASP A 496 13.94 15.77 1.88
C ASP A 496 14.13 17.25 1.46
N VAL A 497 15.20 17.92 1.92
CA VAL A 497 15.57 19.27 1.47
C VAL A 497 15.92 19.29 -0.02
N SER A 498 16.66 18.31 -0.52
CA SER A 498 17.00 18.20 -1.94
C SER A 498 15.77 18.04 -2.82
N MET A 499 14.80 17.22 -2.40
CA MET A 499 13.51 17.08 -3.08
C MET A 499 12.72 18.39 -3.11
N LEU A 500 12.68 19.12 -1.98
CA LEU A 500 12.01 20.43 -1.89
C LEU A 500 12.67 21.45 -2.82
N LEU A 501 14.00 21.53 -2.85
CA LEU A 501 14.72 22.43 -3.74
C LEU A 501 14.47 22.12 -5.23
N ALA A 502 14.45 20.82 -5.59
CA ALA A 502 14.12 20.39 -6.95
C ALA A 502 12.68 20.81 -7.32
N ALA A 503 11.71 20.51 -6.49
CA ALA A 503 10.31 20.87 -6.75
C ALA A 503 10.10 22.40 -6.75
N PHE A 504 10.74 23.16 -5.87
CA PHE A 504 10.72 24.62 -5.86
C PHE A 504 11.29 25.20 -7.15
N SER A 505 12.41 24.68 -7.61
CA SER A 505 13.03 25.13 -8.87
C SER A 505 12.14 24.86 -10.08
N ILE A 506 11.37 23.76 -10.08
CA ILE A 506 10.37 23.48 -11.13
C ILE A 506 9.26 24.54 -11.12
N VAL A 507 8.74 24.90 -9.93
CA VAL A 507 7.75 25.98 -9.80
C VAL A 507 8.28 27.30 -10.33
N VAL A 508 9.50 27.69 -9.93
CA VAL A 508 10.12 28.95 -10.36
C VAL A 508 10.25 29.01 -11.89
N VAL A 509 10.73 27.93 -12.52
CA VAL A 509 10.87 27.90 -13.99
C VAL A 509 9.51 27.93 -14.69
N SER A 510 8.50 27.26 -14.13
CA SER A 510 7.14 27.28 -14.68
C SER A 510 6.53 28.68 -14.63
N ILE A 511 6.69 29.41 -13.50
CA ILE A 511 6.25 30.79 -13.36
C ILE A 511 7.02 31.72 -14.32
N MET A 512 8.35 31.56 -14.43
CA MET A 512 9.15 32.31 -15.42
C MET A 512 8.67 32.08 -16.86
N GLY A 513 8.34 30.82 -17.20
CA GLY A 513 7.76 30.46 -18.49
C GLY A 513 6.43 31.16 -18.76
N LEU A 514 5.54 31.23 -17.75
CA LEU A 514 4.27 31.95 -17.82
C LEU A 514 4.48 33.44 -18.07
N ILE A 515 5.35 34.08 -17.29
CA ILE A 515 5.65 35.52 -17.44
C ILE A 515 6.22 35.81 -18.85
N LEU A 516 7.10 34.95 -19.36
CA LEU A 516 7.66 35.07 -20.72
C LEU A 516 6.59 34.85 -21.80
N PHE A 517 5.56 34.07 -21.52
CA PHE A 517 4.45 33.90 -22.44
C PHE A 517 3.54 35.13 -22.50
N ILE A 518 3.22 35.72 -21.33
CA ILE A 518 2.34 36.90 -21.23
C ILE A 518 2.99 38.16 -21.80
N LYS A 519 4.32 38.32 -21.67
CA LYS A 519 5.08 39.49 -22.16
C LYS A 519 5.32 39.52 -23.67
N LYS A 520 4.87 38.53 -24.41
CA LYS A 520 4.94 38.44 -25.87
C LYS A 520 3.60 38.67 -26.52
#